data_c1eedef164315856bd105aadf7e8094e
#
_entry.id   c1eedef164315856bd105aadf7e8094e
#
_cell.length_a   1.000
_cell.length_b   1.000
_cell.length_c   1.000
_cell.angle_alpha   90.00
_cell.angle_beta   90.00
_cell.angle_gamma   90.00
#
_symmetry.space_group_name_H-M   'P 1'
#
loop_
_entity.id
_entity.type
_entity.pdbx_description
1 polymer ?
#
loop_
_entity_poly.entity_id
_entity_poly.type
_entity_poly.pdbx_seq_one_letter_code
_entity_poly.pdbx_strand_id
1 'polypeptide(L)'
;LHSLGPPEVAHISKLEKMSHHDVLKALQESGLDSLPGAGAEILVDRVRRLISKGKCGADEWLAIMHEAHKLNITTSATMMFGHVETIEERFIHLTRIREVQSRKPADARCFLAFIPWTFQDADTLLARIRGVHNLTTPDEYIRMIAISRIMLPNVKNIQASWLTVGKQTAQICLHAGANDFGSIMIEENVVSAAGAPHRFTYKTMQDAIREAGFEPQLRNQQYEWRTLPETIQEQVINY
;
A
#
# COMPACT_ATOMS: atom_id res chain seq x y z
N LEU A 1 -8.35 -7.15 13.57
CA LEU A 1 -8.24 -5.73 13.20
C LEU A 1 -7.12 -5.50 12.20
N HIS A 2 -7.34 -4.63 11.19
CA HIS A 2 -6.33 -4.14 10.24
C HIS A 2 -6.06 -2.67 10.56
N SER A 3 -5.07 -2.38 11.39
CA SER A 3 -4.82 -1.03 11.89
C SER A 3 -3.39 -0.87 12.39
N LEU A 4 -3.02 0.36 12.75
CA LEU A 4 -1.72 0.73 13.32
C LEU A 4 -0.54 0.38 12.40
N GLY A 5 -0.05 1.35 11.64
CA GLY A 5 1.17 1.17 10.84
C GLY A 5 2.46 1.25 11.67
N PRO A 6 3.61 1.04 11.07
CA PRO A 6 4.90 1.13 11.75
C PRO A 6 5.15 2.44 12.50
N PRO A 7 4.72 3.64 12.03
CA PRO A 7 4.88 4.87 12.80
C PRO A 7 4.17 4.85 14.14
N GLU A 8 2.97 4.25 14.21
CA GLU A 8 2.20 4.12 15.45
C GLU A 8 2.86 3.10 16.38
N VAL A 9 3.34 1.97 15.87
CA VAL A 9 4.10 0.97 16.63
C VAL A 9 5.38 1.59 17.21
N ALA A 10 6.13 2.36 16.40
CA ALA A 10 7.32 3.09 16.86
C ALA A 10 6.98 4.08 17.99
N HIS A 11 5.84 4.78 17.87
CA HIS A 11 5.40 5.72 18.89
C HIS A 11 5.05 5.01 20.20
N ILE A 12 4.26 3.94 20.16
CA ILE A 12 3.89 3.14 21.32
C ILE A 12 5.14 2.54 21.99
N SER A 13 6.08 2.01 21.19
CA SER A 13 7.34 1.47 21.70
C SER A 13 8.13 2.50 22.53
N LYS A 14 8.20 3.74 22.04
CA LYS A 14 8.87 4.83 22.78
C LYS A 14 8.11 5.24 24.03
N LEU A 15 6.79 5.31 23.96
CA LEU A 15 5.93 5.73 25.07
C LEU A 15 5.98 4.72 26.22
N GLU A 16 5.81 3.43 25.89
CA GLU A 16 5.76 2.34 26.87
C GLU A 16 7.13 1.78 27.22
N LYS A 17 8.22 2.25 26.57
CA LYS A 17 9.58 1.73 26.72
C LYS A 17 9.69 0.22 26.49
N MET A 18 8.91 -0.27 25.52
CA MET A 18 8.87 -1.66 25.11
C MET A 18 9.65 -1.85 23.78
N SER A 19 10.11 -3.08 23.51
CA SER A 19 10.64 -3.41 22.20
C SER A 19 9.52 -3.42 21.13
N HIS A 20 9.85 -3.23 19.86
CA HIS A 20 8.88 -3.35 18.76
C HIS A 20 8.21 -4.73 18.76
N HIS A 21 8.97 -5.78 19.07
CA HIS A 21 8.47 -7.15 19.18
C HIS A 21 7.38 -7.27 20.26
N ASP A 22 7.65 -6.77 21.47
CA ASP A 22 6.70 -6.87 22.58
C ASP A 22 5.44 -6.04 22.34
N VAL A 23 5.56 -4.86 21.74
CA VAL A 23 4.41 -4.05 21.31
C VAL A 23 3.56 -4.80 20.30
N LEU A 24 4.16 -5.37 19.25
CA LEU A 24 3.45 -6.12 18.22
C LEU A 24 2.78 -7.36 18.77
N LYS A 25 3.45 -8.07 19.69
CA LYS A 25 2.89 -9.23 20.37
C LYS A 25 1.68 -8.86 21.22
N ALA A 26 1.77 -7.80 22.03
CA ALA A 26 0.64 -7.31 22.83
C ALA A 26 -0.54 -6.87 21.96
N LEU A 27 -0.27 -6.21 20.84
CA LEU A 27 -1.30 -5.83 19.87
C LEU A 27 -1.97 -7.05 19.23
N GLN A 28 -1.19 -8.08 18.87
CA GLN A 28 -1.70 -9.33 18.31
C GLN A 28 -2.58 -10.07 19.33
N GLU A 29 -2.16 -10.16 20.59
CA GLU A 29 -2.94 -10.72 21.69
C GLU A 29 -4.24 -9.94 21.95
N SER A 30 -4.24 -8.64 21.65
CA SER A 30 -5.41 -7.74 21.73
C SER A 30 -6.30 -7.76 20.47
N GLY A 31 -6.00 -8.61 19.47
CA GLY A 31 -6.82 -8.79 18.27
C GLY A 31 -6.34 -8.06 17.01
N LEU A 32 -5.06 -7.69 16.93
CA LEU A 32 -4.47 -7.22 15.68
C LEU A 32 -4.22 -8.42 14.74
N ASP A 33 -4.90 -8.45 13.59
CA ASP A 33 -4.76 -9.51 12.59
C ASP A 33 -3.73 -9.19 11.51
N SER A 34 -3.54 -7.91 11.22
CA SER A 34 -2.66 -7.46 10.16
C SER A 34 -2.20 -6.02 10.36
N LEU A 35 -1.02 -5.69 9.82
CA LEU A 35 -0.37 -4.39 9.90
C LEU A 35 -0.27 -3.76 8.50
N PRO A 36 -0.92 -2.61 8.24
CA PRO A 36 -0.77 -1.91 6.97
C PRO A 36 0.64 -1.33 6.82
N GLY A 37 1.11 -1.24 5.58
CA GLY A 37 2.39 -0.61 5.23
C GLY A 37 2.39 0.92 5.32
N ALA A 38 1.46 1.51 6.07
CA ALA A 38 1.29 2.93 6.20
C ALA A 38 2.58 3.65 6.65
N GLY A 39 2.76 4.87 6.19
CA GLY A 39 3.89 5.71 6.56
C GLY A 39 5.24 5.30 5.95
N ALA A 40 5.26 4.37 4.98
CA ALA A 40 6.48 4.03 4.25
C ALA A 40 6.95 5.20 3.36
N GLU A 41 6.04 5.83 2.67
CA GLU A 41 6.29 6.86 1.66
C GLU A 41 7.41 6.44 0.69
N ILE A 42 8.62 6.97 0.85
CA ILE A 42 9.87 6.45 0.29
C ILE A 42 10.82 6.09 1.45
N LEU A 43 11.31 4.86 1.49
CA LEU A 43 12.17 4.34 2.57
C LEU A 43 13.63 4.80 2.41
N VAL A 44 13.80 6.11 2.25
CA VAL A 44 15.08 6.83 2.23
C VAL A 44 14.97 8.06 3.13
N ASP A 45 15.83 8.16 4.14
CA ASP A 45 15.68 9.18 5.19
C ASP A 45 15.80 10.63 4.70
N ARG A 46 16.51 10.87 3.58
CA ARG A 46 16.50 12.19 2.95
C ARG A 46 15.07 12.61 2.60
N VAL A 47 14.33 11.75 1.93
CA VAL A 47 12.96 12.00 1.52
C VAL A 47 12.05 12.11 2.75
N ARG A 48 12.15 11.14 3.67
CA ARG A 48 11.32 11.07 4.88
C ARG A 48 11.42 12.33 5.73
N ARG A 49 12.62 12.88 5.90
CA ARG A 49 12.83 14.16 6.64
C ARG A 49 12.11 15.34 5.99
N LEU A 50 11.88 15.31 4.69
CA LEU A 50 11.17 16.39 3.97
C LEU A 50 9.65 16.25 4.06
N ILE A 51 9.12 15.03 3.81
CA ILE A 51 7.67 14.84 3.62
C ILE A 51 6.97 14.11 4.78
N SER A 52 7.71 13.46 5.68
CA SER A 52 7.17 12.62 6.76
C SER A 52 7.73 13.02 8.13
N LYS A 53 7.83 14.32 8.39
CA LYS A 53 8.32 14.83 9.68
C LYS A 53 7.52 14.24 10.84
N GLY A 54 8.24 13.72 11.84
CA GLY A 54 7.64 13.10 13.03
C GLY A 54 7.33 11.61 12.90
N LYS A 55 7.37 11.02 11.70
CA LYS A 55 7.28 9.57 11.52
C LYS A 55 8.66 8.91 11.75
N CYS A 56 8.66 7.61 12.07
CA CYS A 56 9.88 6.82 12.24
C CYS A 56 10.79 6.86 11.01
N GLY A 57 12.10 6.65 11.19
CA GLY A 57 13.07 6.53 10.10
C GLY A 57 12.84 5.32 9.21
N ALA A 58 13.54 5.24 8.08
CA ALA A 58 13.38 4.14 7.13
C ALA A 58 13.82 2.80 7.76
N ASP A 59 14.94 2.78 8.48
CA ASP A 59 15.43 1.55 9.11
C ASP A 59 14.51 1.09 10.25
N GLU A 60 13.95 2.01 11.03
CA GLU A 60 12.99 1.69 12.10
C GLU A 60 11.69 1.13 11.51
N TRP A 61 11.18 1.70 10.40
CA TRP A 61 10.00 1.18 9.70
C TRP A 61 10.22 -0.27 9.23
N LEU A 62 11.38 -0.54 8.62
CA LEU A 62 11.74 -1.89 8.13
C LEU A 62 11.95 -2.88 9.28
N ALA A 63 12.56 -2.43 10.38
CA ALA A 63 12.74 -3.26 11.57
C ALA A 63 11.40 -3.69 12.17
N ILE A 64 10.42 -2.78 12.27
CA ILE A 64 9.07 -3.09 12.76
C ILE A 64 8.40 -4.11 11.86
N MET A 65 8.47 -3.95 10.53
CA MET A 65 7.92 -4.92 9.59
C MET A 65 8.59 -6.29 9.72
N HIS A 66 9.91 -6.30 9.91
CA HIS A 66 10.63 -7.56 10.13
C HIS A 66 10.19 -8.27 11.42
N GLU A 67 9.98 -7.53 12.53
CA GLU A 67 9.44 -8.10 13.76
C GLU A 67 7.99 -8.61 13.58
N ALA A 68 7.15 -7.89 12.84
CA ALA A 68 5.81 -8.35 12.49
C ALA A 68 5.86 -9.67 11.70
N HIS A 69 6.82 -9.81 10.78
CA HIS A 69 7.02 -11.05 10.01
C HIS A 69 7.44 -12.23 10.90
N LYS A 70 8.28 -12.01 11.91
CA LYS A 70 8.66 -13.06 12.89
C LYS A 70 7.45 -13.55 13.70
N LEU A 71 6.50 -12.67 13.98
CA LEU A 71 5.23 -12.98 14.67
C LEU A 71 4.16 -13.54 13.72
N ASN A 72 4.48 -13.76 12.46
CA ASN A 72 3.53 -14.16 11.41
C ASN A 72 2.33 -13.22 11.27
N ILE A 73 2.51 -11.95 11.58
CA ILE A 73 1.51 -10.92 11.33
C ILE A 73 1.49 -10.61 9.83
N THR A 74 0.33 -10.69 9.23
CA THR A 74 0.12 -10.31 7.82
C THR A 74 0.37 -8.82 7.64
N THR A 75 1.14 -8.46 6.61
CA THR A 75 1.49 -7.07 6.33
C THR A 75 1.27 -6.70 4.86
N SER A 76 1.25 -5.41 4.56
CA SER A 76 1.41 -4.88 3.21
C SER A 76 2.61 -3.97 3.13
N ALA A 77 3.17 -3.80 1.93
CA ALA A 77 4.19 -2.79 1.65
C ALA A 77 3.58 -1.70 0.78
N THR A 78 3.94 -0.45 1.05
CA THR A 78 3.40 0.69 0.32
C THR A 78 4.51 1.62 -0.16
N MET A 79 4.22 2.40 -1.19
CA MET A 79 5.09 3.45 -1.71
C MET A 79 4.24 4.64 -2.12
N MET A 80 4.56 5.83 -1.66
CA MET A 80 4.01 7.08 -2.21
C MET A 80 5.13 7.79 -2.97
N PHE A 81 4.96 8.03 -4.26
CA PHE A 81 6.01 8.56 -5.12
C PHE A 81 5.50 9.69 -6.04
N GLY A 82 6.42 10.36 -6.71
CA GLY A 82 6.12 11.45 -7.62
C GLY A 82 6.17 12.83 -6.96
N HIS A 83 7.00 13.01 -5.91
CA HIS A 83 7.15 14.30 -5.20
C HIS A 83 8.59 14.85 -5.25
N VAL A 84 9.50 14.43 -4.32
CA VAL A 84 10.87 14.97 -4.19
C VAL A 84 11.95 13.91 -4.29
N GLU A 85 11.56 12.66 -4.40
CA GLU A 85 12.46 11.52 -4.54
C GLU A 85 13.09 11.48 -5.93
N THR A 86 14.25 10.83 -6.01
CA THR A 86 14.87 10.47 -7.28
C THR A 86 14.44 9.07 -7.73
N ILE A 87 14.71 8.73 -8.99
CA ILE A 87 14.45 7.37 -9.52
C ILE A 87 15.26 6.34 -8.75
N GLU A 88 16.52 6.63 -8.42
CA GLU A 88 17.38 5.77 -7.62
C GLU A 88 16.79 5.50 -6.23
N GLU A 89 16.19 6.50 -5.61
CA GLU A 89 15.55 6.36 -4.30
C GLU A 89 14.31 5.47 -4.35
N ARG A 90 13.58 5.45 -5.47
CA ARG A 90 12.49 4.47 -5.70
C ARG A 90 13.05 3.05 -5.79
N PHE A 91 14.17 2.85 -6.48
CA PHE A 91 14.83 1.53 -6.55
C PHE A 91 15.39 1.09 -5.20
N ILE A 92 15.97 2.01 -4.42
CA ILE A 92 16.40 1.72 -3.05
C ILE A 92 15.20 1.26 -2.21
N HIS A 93 14.06 1.96 -2.29
CA HIS A 93 12.83 1.57 -1.60
C HIS A 93 12.40 0.13 -1.94
N LEU A 94 12.28 -0.21 -3.23
CA LEU A 94 11.90 -1.56 -3.67
C LEU A 94 12.90 -2.62 -3.22
N THR A 95 14.20 -2.33 -3.30
CA THR A 95 15.25 -3.23 -2.83
C THR A 95 15.11 -3.53 -1.35
N ARG A 96 14.88 -2.51 -0.51
CA ARG A 96 14.69 -2.66 0.94
C ARG A 96 13.46 -3.50 1.28
N ILE A 97 12.33 -3.29 0.58
CA ILE A 97 11.12 -4.12 0.74
C ILE A 97 11.44 -5.58 0.37
N ARG A 98 12.08 -5.82 -0.77
CA ARG A 98 12.48 -7.17 -1.21
C ARG A 98 13.39 -7.87 -0.19
N GLU A 99 14.33 -7.14 0.40
CA GLU A 99 15.26 -7.67 1.40
C GLU A 99 14.55 -8.09 2.68
N VAL A 100 13.64 -7.25 3.21
CA VAL A 100 12.84 -7.61 4.39
C VAL A 100 11.98 -8.83 4.10
N GLN A 101 11.32 -8.88 2.93
CA GLN A 101 10.53 -10.04 2.51
C GLN A 101 11.38 -11.31 2.39
N SER A 102 12.63 -11.20 1.94
CA SER A 102 13.54 -12.35 1.79
C SER A 102 14.00 -12.94 3.13
N ARG A 103 13.95 -12.15 4.19
CA ARG A 103 14.36 -12.58 5.55
C ARG A 103 13.20 -13.11 6.38
N LYS A 104 12.01 -13.22 5.80
CA LYS A 104 10.85 -13.74 6.52
C LYS A 104 11.03 -15.20 6.93
N PRO A 105 10.42 -15.67 8.03
CA PRO A 105 10.29 -17.10 8.30
C PRO A 105 9.64 -17.84 7.11
N ALA A 106 10.04 -19.07 6.86
CA ALA A 106 9.62 -19.83 5.67
C ALA A 106 8.09 -19.88 5.50
N ASP A 107 7.38 -20.14 6.58
CA ASP A 107 5.92 -20.30 6.57
C ASP A 107 5.14 -19.01 6.90
N ALA A 108 5.83 -17.89 7.11
CA ALA A 108 5.18 -16.63 7.43
C ALA A 108 4.56 -15.95 6.18
N ARG A 109 3.38 -15.35 6.35
CA ARG A 109 2.64 -14.66 5.28
C ARG A 109 3.33 -13.36 4.83
N CYS A 110 3.73 -12.50 5.76
CA CYS A 110 4.50 -11.26 5.56
C CYS A 110 3.86 -10.25 4.61
N PHE A 111 4.63 -9.62 3.69
CA PHE A 111 4.05 -8.71 2.69
C PHE A 111 3.20 -9.49 1.69
N LEU A 112 1.89 -9.44 1.85
CA LEU A 112 0.95 -10.05 0.90
C LEU A 112 0.81 -9.24 -0.37
N ALA A 113 0.97 -7.92 -0.27
CA ALA A 113 0.86 -7.01 -1.40
C ALA A 113 1.85 -5.84 -1.31
N PHE A 114 2.22 -5.33 -2.48
CA PHE A 114 2.84 -4.04 -2.66
C PHE A 114 1.84 -3.08 -3.30
N ILE A 115 1.69 -1.90 -2.70
CA ILE A 115 0.67 -0.91 -3.08
C ILE A 115 1.36 0.43 -3.34
N PRO A 116 1.75 0.73 -4.59
CA PRO A 116 2.24 2.04 -4.96
C PRO A 116 1.10 2.98 -5.28
N TRP A 117 1.19 4.23 -4.83
CA TRP A 117 0.30 5.32 -5.23
C TRP A 117 1.06 6.59 -5.52
N THR A 118 0.45 7.45 -6.31
CA THR A 118 1.02 8.75 -6.64
C THR A 118 0.72 9.78 -5.55
N PHE A 119 1.68 10.65 -5.30
CA PHE A 119 1.45 11.82 -4.46
C PHE A 119 0.30 12.66 -5.01
N GLN A 120 -0.64 13.05 -4.17
CA GLN A 120 -1.70 14.00 -4.49
C GLN A 120 -1.39 15.31 -3.78
N ASP A 121 -1.30 16.41 -4.52
CA ASP A 121 -0.82 17.69 -3.99
C ASP A 121 -1.89 18.75 -3.82
N ALA A 122 -3.07 18.59 -4.40
CA ALA A 122 -4.15 19.58 -4.29
C ALA A 122 -4.50 19.82 -2.82
N ASP A 123 -4.46 21.10 -2.43
CA ASP A 123 -4.80 21.61 -1.09
C ASP A 123 -4.02 20.98 0.09
N THR A 124 -2.88 20.33 -0.18
CA THR A 124 -2.04 19.74 0.88
C THR A 124 -1.03 20.75 1.44
N LEU A 125 -0.65 20.58 2.72
CA LEU A 125 0.42 21.37 3.32
C LEU A 125 1.77 21.12 2.63
N LEU A 126 1.98 19.92 2.12
CA LEU A 126 3.21 19.55 1.41
C LEU A 126 3.36 20.31 0.08
N ALA A 127 2.28 20.61 -0.63
CA ALA A 127 2.33 21.41 -1.85
C ALA A 127 2.82 22.86 -1.62
N ARG A 128 2.79 23.33 -0.36
CA ARG A 128 3.33 24.65 0.02
C ARG A 128 4.87 24.64 0.16
N ILE A 129 5.48 23.48 0.19
CA ILE A 129 6.92 23.34 0.24
C ILE A 129 7.49 23.52 -1.17
N ARG A 130 8.43 24.44 -1.33
CA ARG A 130 9.04 24.72 -2.64
C ARG A 130 9.66 23.43 -3.22
N GLY A 131 9.25 23.09 -4.45
CA GLY A 131 9.73 21.89 -5.17
C GLY A 131 8.96 20.59 -4.85
N VAL A 132 7.91 20.67 -4.04
CA VAL A 132 7.01 19.52 -3.77
C VAL A 132 5.75 19.68 -4.62
N HIS A 133 5.65 18.91 -5.68
CA HIS A 133 4.49 18.87 -6.58
C HIS A 133 4.27 17.45 -7.06
N ASN A 134 3.06 17.14 -7.50
CA ASN A 134 2.81 15.88 -8.20
C ASN A 134 3.50 15.90 -9.56
N LEU A 135 4.52 15.06 -9.71
CA LEU A 135 5.32 14.93 -10.93
C LEU A 135 4.96 13.66 -11.73
N THR A 136 3.99 12.89 -11.29
CA THR A 136 3.70 11.56 -11.87
C THR A 136 2.69 11.66 -13.00
N THR A 137 3.10 11.21 -14.18
CA THR A 137 2.20 10.98 -15.32
C THR A 137 1.63 9.56 -15.27
N PRO A 138 0.51 9.27 -15.98
CA PRO A 138 0.00 7.92 -16.15
C PRO A 138 1.06 6.92 -16.63
N ASP A 139 1.86 7.30 -17.64
CA ASP A 139 2.93 6.46 -18.19
C ASP A 139 4.01 6.14 -17.16
N GLU A 140 4.35 7.09 -16.31
CA GLU A 140 5.32 6.89 -15.24
C GLU A 140 4.78 5.93 -14.18
N TYR A 141 3.50 6.04 -13.84
CA TYR A 141 2.85 5.10 -12.92
C TYR A 141 2.83 3.67 -13.48
N ILE A 142 2.43 3.48 -14.74
CA ILE A 142 2.44 2.18 -15.42
C ILE A 142 3.84 1.58 -15.42
N ARG A 143 4.86 2.40 -15.75
CA ARG A 143 6.26 1.99 -15.71
C ARG A 143 6.71 1.58 -14.31
N MET A 144 6.26 2.30 -13.28
CA MET A 144 6.56 1.95 -11.89
C MET A 144 5.93 0.62 -11.46
N ILE A 145 4.72 0.31 -11.90
CA ILE A 145 4.08 -1.00 -11.70
C ILE A 145 4.91 -2.12 -12.34
N ALA A 146 5.32 -1.95 -13.60
CA ALA A 146 6.14 -2.94 -14.31
C ALA A 146 7.49 -3.18 -13.62
N ILE A 147 8.17 -2.11 -13.21
CA ILE A 147 9.43 -2.17 -12.46
C ILE A 147 9.22 -2.87 -11.12
N SER A 148 8.13 -2.55 -10.41
CA SER A 148 7.81 -3.19 -9.13
C SER A 148 7.61 -4.69 -9.29
N ARG A 149 6.94 -5.15 -10.35
CA ARG A 149 6.77 -6.58 -10.64
C ARG A 149 8.11 -7.29 -10.86
N ILE A 150 9.05 -6.64 -11.55
CA ILE A 150 10.40 -7.20 -11.81
C ILE A 150 11.24 -7.21 -10.52
N MET A 151 11.21 -6.12 -9.75
CA MET A 151 12.06 -5.96 -8.58
C MET A 151 11.56 -6.66 -7.32
N LEU A 152 10.26 -6.98 -7.24
CA LEU A 152 9.63 -7.65 -6.10
C LEU A 152 9.12 -9.06 -6.46
N PRO A 153 9.97 -9.99 -6.93
CA PRO A 153 9.53 -11.33 -7.33
C PRO A 153 9.00 -12.14 -6.13
N ASN A 154 9.36 -11.76 -4.92
CA ASN A 154 8.96 -12.38 -3.66
C ASN A 154 7.72 -11.74 -3.01
N VAL A 155 7.12 -10.71 -3.62
CA VAL A 155 5.81 -10.15 -3.23
C VAL A 155 4.79 -10.53 -4.29
N LYS A 156 3.86 -11.41 -3.92
CA LYS A 156 2.94 -12.04 -4.87
C LYS A 156 2.01 -11.05 -5.56
N ASN A 157 1.48 -10.09 -4.82
CA ASN A 157 0.45 -9.19 -5.31
C ASN A 157 0.97 -7.76 -5.45
N ILE A 158 0.67 -7.14 -6.58
CA ILE A 158 0.93 -5.72 -6.83
C ILE A 158 -0.39 -5.08 -7.20
N GLN A 159 -0.78 -4.09 -6.41
CA GLN A 159 -2.04 -3.39 -6.56
C GLN A 159 -1.91 -2.20 -7.51
N ALA A 160 -2.85 -2.07 -8.44
CA ALA A 160 -3.07 -0.83 -9.19
C ALA A 160 -3.95 0.12 -8.37
N SER A 161 -3.41 1.26 -7.95
CA SER A 161 -4.12 2.24 -7.11
C SER A 161 -5.03 3.14 -7.95
N TRP A 162 -6.13 2.57 -8.46
CA TRP A 162 -7.11 3.26 -9.31
C TRP A 162 -7.61 4.58 -8.70
N LEU A 163 -7.66 4.68 -7.39
CA LEU A 163 -8.12 5.86 -6.67
C LEU A 163 -7.30 7.12 -7.03
N THR A 164 -5.99 6.97 -7.20
CA THR A 164 -5.08 8.08 -7.52
C THR A 164 -4.84 8.27 -9.02
N VAL A 165 -4.99 7.22 -9.83
CA VAL A 165 -4.60 7.26 -11.25
C VAL A 165 -5.77 7.07 -12.23
N GLY A 166 -6.95 6.74 -11.73
CA GLY A 166 -8.16 6.55 -12.53
C GLY A 166 -8.27 5.19 -13.21
N LYS A 167 -9.45 4.95 -13.79
CA LYS A 167 -9.84 3.68 -14.41
C LYS A 167 -8.87 3.24 -15.50
N GLN A 168 -8.65 4.09 -16.49
CA GLN A 168 -7.88 3.72 -17.70
C GLN A 168 -6.42 3.34 -17.35
N THR A 169 -5.75 4.15 -16.53
CA THR A 169 -4.39 3.87 -16.10
C THR A 169 -4.32 2.56 -15.31
N ALA A 170 -5.28 2.32 -14.40
CA ALA A 170 -5.34 1.10 -13.62
C ALA A 170 -5.59 -0.15 -14.49
N GLN A 171 -6.42 -0.06 -15.53
CA GLN A 171 -6.64 -1.13 -16.51
C GLN A 171 -5.34 -1.49 -17.25
N ILE A 172 -4.56 -0.51 -17.70
CA ILE A 172 -3.27 -0.74 -18.36
C ILE A 172 -2.27 -1.37 -17.37
N CYS A 173 -2.32 -1.01 -16.09
CA CYS A 173 -1.46 -1.60 -15.05
C CYS A 173 -1.67 -3.11 -14.88
N LEU A 174 -2.86 -3.66 -15.16
CA LEU A 174 -3.08 -5.11 -15.14
C LEU A 174 -2.24 -5.81 -16.21
N HIS A 175 -2.02 -5.19 -17.37
CA HIS A 175 -1.12 -5.71 -18.41
C HIS A 175 0.35 -5.45 -18.09
N ALA A 176 0.65 -4.46 -17.25
CA ALA A 176 2.00 -4.09 -16.87
C ALA A 176 2.54 -4.85 -15.64
N GLY A 177 1.75 -5.76 -15.05
CA GLY A 177 2.21 -6.60 -13.93
C GLY A 177 1.44 -6.46 -12.63
N ALA A 178 0.47 -5.55 -12.53
CA ALA A 178 -0.49 -5.57 -11.43
C ALA A 178 -1.40 -6.82 -11.54
N ASN A 179 -1.83 -7.34 -10.41
CA ASN A 179 -2.79 -8.46 -10.34
C ASN A 179 -3.85 -8.24 -9.24
N ASP A 180 -3.95 -7.02 -8.76
CA ASP A 180 -4.93 -6.62 -7.77
C ASP A 180 -5.42 -5.20 -8.09
N PHE A 181 -6.71 -5.00 -8.05
CA PHE A 181 -7.35 -3.71 -8.30
C PHE A 181 -7.69 -2.97 -7.00
N GLY A 182 -7.33 -3.57 -5.85
CA GLY A 182 -7.62 -3.02 -4.54
C GLY A 182 -9.04 -3.28 -4.07
N SER A 183 -9.55 -2.38 -3.23
CA SER A 183 -10.89 -2.46 -2.65
C SER A 183 -11.67 -1.17 -2.91
N ILE A 184 -12.99 -1.29 -2.76
CA ILE A 184 -13.87 -0.13 -2.64
C ILE A 184 -13.76 0.37 -1.21
N MET A 185 -13.58 1.68 -1.03
CA MET A 185 -13.59 2.31 0.27
C MET A 185 -15.03 2.64 0.68
N ILE A 186 -15.40 2.32 1.92
CA ILE A 186 -16.71 2.68 2.49
C ILE A 186 -16.79 4.21 2.60
N GLU A 187 -15.73 4.82 3.13
CA GLU A 187 -15.53 6.27 3.15
C GLU A 187 -14.10 6.57 2.71
N GLU A 188 -13.96 7.44 1.75
CA GLU A 188 -12.66 7.92 1.29
C GLU A 188 -12.67 9.46 1.33
N ASN A 189 -12.04 10.00 2.38
CA ASN A 189 -11.99 11.41 2.65
C ASN A 189 -10.58 12.00 2.53
N VAL A 190 -9.55 11.16 2.49
CA VAL A 190 -8.15 11.61 2.52
C VAL A 190 -7.65 11.95 1.13
N VAL A 191 -7.75 11.01 0.20
CA VAL A 191 -7.25 11.17 -1.17
C VAL A 191 -8.18 12.07 -1.99
N SER A 192 -9.50 11.98 -1.75
CA SER A 192 -10.48 12.86 -2.38
C SER A 192 -10.32 14.33 -1.95
N ALA A 193 -10.01 14.58 -0.67
CA ALA A 193 -9.67 15.92 -0.18
C ALA A 193 -8.38 16.48 -0.80
N ALA A 194 -7.48 15.61 -1.25
CA ALA A 194 -6.25 15.97 -1.97
C ALA A 194 -6.43 16.01 -3.50
N GLY A 195 -7.69 15.99 -4.01
CA GLY A 195 -8.02 16.24 -5.41
C GLY A 195 -8.23 15.01 -6.29
N ALA A 196 -8.23 13.77 -5.75
CA ALA A 196 -8.52 12.59 -6.54
C ALA A 196 -10.04 12.37 -6.72
N PRO A 197 -10.60 12.52 -7.94
CA PRO A 197 -12.06 12.49 -8.16
C PRO A 197 -12.60 11.08 -8.45
N HIS A 198 -11.75 10.05 -8.42
CA HIS A 198 -12.12 8.73 -8.91
C HIS A 198 -12.93 7.94 -7.89
N ARG A 199 -13.99 7.29 -8.36
CA ARG A 199 -14.84 6.42 -7.54
C ARG A 199 -15.23 5.17 -8.32
N PHE A 200 -15.28 4.04 -7.61
CA PHE A 200 -15.83 2.79 -8.12
C PHE A 200 -16.91 2.25 -7.19
N THR A 201 -17.95 1.67 -7.78
CA THR A 201 -18.82 0.70 -7.13
C THR A 201 -18.26 -0.70 -7.37
N TYR A 202 -18.77 -1.70 -6.65
CA TYR A 202 -18.43 -3.11 -6.86
C TYR A 202 -18.59 -3.52 -8.34
N LYS A 203 -19.74 -3.18 -8.93
CA LYS A 203 -20.04 -3.50 -10.33
C LYS A 203 -19.07 -2.80 -11.29
N THR A 204 -18.90 -1.50 -11.16
CA THR A 204 -18.05 -0.73 -12.09
C THR A 204 -16.57 -1.13 -11.98
N MET A 205 -16.11 -1.60 -10.81
CA MET A 205 -14.78 -2.16 -10.66
C MET A 205 -14.63 -3.49 -11.41
N GLN A 206 -15.60 -4.39 -11.28
CA GLN A 206 -15.59 -5.65 -12.03
C GLN A 206 -15.66 -5.41 -13.55
N ASP A 207 -16.54 -4.50 -13.99
CA ASP A 207 -16.66 -4.14 -15.39
C ASP A 207 -15.34 -3.57 -15.94
N ALA A 208 -14.66 -2.72 -15.17
CA ALA A 208 -13.35 -2.19 -15.54
C ALA A 208 -12.30 -3.30 -15.73
N ILE A 209 -12.30 -4.32 -14.87
CA ILE A 209 -11.37 -5.46 -14.98
C ILE A 209 -11.70 -6.30 -16.23
N ARG A 210 -13.02 -6.57 -16.50
CA ARG A 210 -13.45 -7.31 -17.70
C ARG A 210 -13.13 -6.56 -18.98
N GLU A 211 -13.37 -5.25 -19.04
CA GLU A 211 -13.00 -4.39 -20.16
C GLU A 211 -11.48 -4.44 -20.46
N ALA A 212 -10.65 -4.64 -19.43
CA ALA A 212 -9.22 -4.83 -19.61
C ALA A 212 -8.85 -6.27 -20.05
N GLY A 213 -9.83 -7.17 -20.25
CA GLY A 213 -9.59 -8.54 -20.71
C GLY A 213 -9.26 -9.55 -19.60
N PHE A 214 -9.54 -9.21 -18.34
CA PHE A 214 -9.30 -10.09 -17.20
C PHE A 214 -10.61 -10.50 -16.52
N GLU A 215 -10.61 -11.66 -15.85
CA GLU A 215 -11.75 -12.11 -15.04
C GLU A 215 -11.59 -11.60 -13.60
N PRO A 216 -12.53 -10.76 -13.12
CA PRO A 216 -12.48 -10.25 -11.75
C PRO A 216 -12.80 -11.35 -10.74
N GLN A 217 -11.99 -11.43 -9.69
CA GLN A 217 -12.21 -12.35 -8.59
C GLN A 217 -12.16 -11.62 -7.26
N LEU A 218 -13.13 -11.90 -6.37
CA LEU A 218 -13.20 -11.31 -5.06
C LEU A 218 -12.22 -12.00 -4.10
N ARG A 219 -11.54 -11.21 -3.29
CA ARG A 219 -10.63 -11.67 -2.24
C ARG A 219 -10.96 -11.06 -0.88
N ASN A 220 -10.51 -11.70 0.19
CA ASN A 220 -10.47 -11.11 1.52
C ASN A 220 -9.13 -10.36 1.78
N GLN A 221 -8.95 -9.85 3.00
CA GLN A 221 -7.70 -9.16 3.41
C GLN A 221 -6.49 -10.11 3.49
N GLN A 222 -6.72 -11.43 3.56
CA GLN A 222 -5.68 -12.45 3.54
C GLN A 222 -5.30 -12.89 2.12
N TYR A 223 -5.87 -12.25 1.08
CA TYR A 223 -5.73 -12.62 -0.33
C TYR A 223 -6.23 -14.04 -0.65
N GLU A 224 -7.18 -14.52 0.12
CA GLU A 224 -7.91 -15.76 -0.14
C GLU A 224 -9.16 -15.45 -0.96
N TRP A 225 -9.48 -16.32 -1.91
CA TRP A 225 -10.66 -16.15 -2.76
C TRP A 225 -11.94 -16.19 -1.94
N ARG A 226 -12.87 -15.35 -2.28
CA ARG A 226 -14.15 -15.23 -1.60
C ARG A 226 -15.30 -15.21 -2.61
N THR A 227 -16.35 -15.99 -2.31
CA THR A 227 -17.63 -15.92 -3.00
C THR A 227 -18.62 -15.18 -2.11
N LEU A 228 -19.31 -14.18 -2.65
CA LEU A 228 -20.41 -13.53 -1.92
C LEU A 228 -21.65 -14.44 -1.97
N PRO A 229 -22.41 -14.58 -0.86
CA PRO A 229 -23.74 -15.18 -0.90
C PRO A 229 -24.65 -14.46 -1.90
N GLU A 230 -25.52 -15.19 -2.58
CA GLU A 230 -26.44 -14.64 -3.60
C GLU A 230 -27.26 -13.46 -3.08
N THR A 231 -27.74 -13.53 -1.84
CA THR A 231 -28.48 -12.45 -1.17
C THR A 231 -27.68 -11.15 -0.99
N ILE A 232 -26.36 -11.23 -0.92
CA ILE A 232 -25.49 -10.04 -0.84
C ILE A 232 -25.12 -9.55 -2.25
N GLN A 233 -25.02 -10.46 -3.23
CA GLN A 233 -24.77 -10.07 -4.62
C GLN A 233 -25.86 -9.14 -5.15
N GLU A 234 -27.12 -9.42 -4.86
CA GLU A 234 -28.26 -8.58 -5.26
C GLU A 234 -28.28 -7.21 -4.56
N GLN A 235 -27.85 -7.13 -3.30
CA GLN A 235 -27.78 -5.86 -2.56
C GLN A 235 -26.61 -4.98 -3.02
N VAL A 236 -25.47 -5.55 -3.35
CA VAL A 236 -24.26 -4.82 -3.78
C VAL A 236 -24.38 -4.32 -5.23
N ILE A 237 -25.25 -4.92 -6.06
CA ILE A 237 -25.51 -4.48 -7.43
C ILE A 237 -26.30 -3.14 -7.45
N ASN A 238 -27.01 -2.81 -6.38
CA ASN A 238 -27.88 -1.63 -6.29
C ASN A 238 -27.28 -0.44 -5.54
N TYR A 239 -26.02 -0.47 -5.16
CA TYR A 239 -25.22 0.61 -4.60
C TYR A 239 -24.06 0.87 -5.56
#